data_182937f06650ad5f3263277656967dbe
#
_entry.id   182937f06650ad5f3263277656967dbe
#
_cell.length_a   1.000
_cell.length_b   1.000
_cell.length_c   1.000
_cell.angle_alpha   90.00
_cell.angle_beta   90.00
_cell.angle_gamma   90.00
#
_symmetry.space_group_name_H-M   'P 1'
#
loop_
_entity.id
_entity.type
_entity.pdbx_description
1 polymer ?
#
loop_
_entity_poly.entity_id
_entity_poly.type
_entity_poly.pdbx_seq_one_letter_code
_entity_poly.pdbx_strand_id
1 'polypeptide(L)'
;DCLLSRGLGDVYKRQGFIGSFFLLFLFYRQAALCFLGAVLGSVCYVRYRIKVQKEQEKWQLMVEFKEAMDSMVSALAAGYSMENAITEAYRDMKLLHSEDTRMMRALWDIQQKISLHQPLDEVLSAFASKSGVEDIITFAQIYATARKSGGNLVKVMKRTAQNISEKMEIQREIQTMIAGKKMEANCMTAIPLFIILYLQILSLIHI
;
A
#
# COMPACT_ATOMS: atom_id res chain seq x y z
N ASP A 1 -7.40 -13.71 9.33
CA ASP A 1 -7.22 -12.29 8.95
C ASP A 1 -8.22 -11.77 7.91
N CYS A 2 -8.83 -12.61 7.10
CA CYS A 2 -9.86 -12.21 6.13
C CYS A 2 -11.19 -11.80 6.79
N LEU A 3 -11.49 -12.25 8.00
CA LEU A 3 -12.71 -11.91 8.75
C LEU A 3 -12.63 -10.55 9.44
N LEU A 4 -11.44 -10.14 9.89
CA LEU A 4 -11.23 -8.81 10.49
C LEU A 4 -11.33 -7.70 9.45
N SER A 5 -10.85 -7.90 8.22
CA SER A 5 -10.96 -6.92 7.15
C SER A 5 -12.40 -6.74 6.67
N ARG A 6 -13.24 -7.78 6.71
CA ARG A 6 -14.68 -7.68 6.42
C ARG A 6 -15.44 -6.90 7.49
N GLY A 7 -15.16 -7.15 8.78
CA GLY A 7 -15.80 -6.44 9.88
C GLY A 7 -15.48 -4.94 9.92
N LEU A 8 -14.22 -4.55 9.68
CA LEU A 8 -13.82 -3.15 9.58
C LEU A 8 -14.49 -2.43 8.40
N GLY A 9 -14.62 -3.08 7.24
CA GLY A 9 -15.31 -2.51 6.08
C GLY A 9 -16.77 -2.15 6.36
N ASP A 10 -17.47 -2.96 7.15
CA ASP A 10 -18.88 -2.72 7.46
C ASP A 10 -19.08 -1.64 8.52
N VAL A 11 -18.16 -1.49 9.48
CA VAL A 11 -18.16 -0.39 10.46
C VAL A 11 -17.95 0.96 9.76
N TYR A 12 -17.02 1.04 8.81
CA TYR A 12 -16.76 2.28 8.05
C TYR A 12 -17.89 2.64 7.10
N LYS A 13 -18.58 1.67 6.51
CA LYS A 13 -19.80 1.92 5.71
C LYS A 13 -20.88 2.59 6.54
N ARG A 14 -21.14 2.09 7.74
CA ARG A 14 -22.13 2.65 8.66
C ARG A 14 -21.74 4.07 9.10
N GLN A 15 -20.47 4.31 9.41
CA GLN A 15 -19.99 5.62 9.85
C GLN A 15 -20.03 6.66 8.72
N GLY A 16 -19.65 6.30 7.49
CA GLY A 16 -19.77 7.17 6.31
C GLY A 16 -21.22 7.52 5.97
N PHE A 17 -22.13 6.54 6.10
CA PHE A 17 -23.55 6.74 5.87
C PHE A 17 -24.16 7.69 6.92
N ILE A 18 -23.89 7.47 8.19
CA ILE A 18 -24.39 8.29 9.31
C ILE A 18 -23.88 9.73 9.20
N GLY A 19 -22.59 9.93 8.92
CA GLY A 19 -22.00 11.26 8.77
C GLY A 19 -22.56 12.04 7.58
N SER A 20 -22.74 11.38 6.42
CA SER A 20 -23.31 11.98 5.23
C SER A 20 -24.82 12.30 5.40
N PHE A 21 -25.56 11.40 6.05
CA PHE A 21 -26.98 11.62 6.35
C PHE A 21 -27.17 12.81 7.30
N PHE A 22 -26.34 12.89 8.37
CA PHE A 22 -26.42 13.98 9.34
C PHE A 22 -26.10 15.33 8.72
N LEU A 23 -25.06 15.43 7.87
CA LEU A 23 -24.72 16.64 7.13
C LEU A 23 -25.83 17.11 6.19
N LEU A 24 -26.44 16.20 5.44
CA LEU A 24 -27.50 16.52 4.50
C LEU A 24 -28.82 16.86 5.19
N PHE A 25 -29.14 16.21 6.31
CA PHE A 25 -30.28 16.52 7.15
C PHE A 25 -30.19 17.95 7.72
N LEU A 26 -28.97 18.37 8.10
CA LEU A 26 -28.71 19.72 8.59
C LEU A 26 -29.01 20.82 7.54
N PHE A 27 -28.74 20.54 6.27
CA PHE A 27 -28.85 21.54 5.21
C PHE A 27 -30.20 21.56 4.49
N TYR A 28 -30.84 20.44 4.27
CA TYR A 28 -31.98 20.35 3.32
C TYR A 28 -33.34 20.04 3.93
N ARG A 29 -33.43 19.57 5.18
CA ARG A 29 -34.69 19.25 5.87
C ARG A 29 -35.69 18.37 5.09
N GLN A 30 -35.30 17.85 3.90
CA GLN A 30 -36.08 16.93 3.09
C GLN A 30 -35.50 15.53 3.12
N ALA A 31 -36.18 14.58 3.77
CA ALA A 31 -35.68 13.23 4.03
C ALA A 31 -35.27 12.45 2.77
N ALA A 32 -35.96 12.64 1.64
CA ALA A 32 -35.67 11.91 0.40
C ALA A 32 -34.35 12.31 -0.24
N LEU A 33 -34.00 13.60 -0.29
CA LEU A 33 -32.73 14.09 -0.82
C LEU A 33 -31.56 13.70 0.09
N CYS A 34 -31.78 13.70 1.40
CA CYS A 34 -30.79 13.26 2.38
C CYS A 34 -30.45 11.78 2.22
N PHE A 35 -31.46 10.93 1.97
CA PHE A 35 -31.26 9.50 1.76
C PHE A 35 -30.47 9.21 0.47
N LEU A 36 -30.81 9.86 -0.63
CA LEU A 36 -30.09 9.73 -1.90
C LEU A 36 -28.61 10.15 -1.79
N GLY A 37 -28.35 11.30 -1.16
CA GLY A 37 -27.00 11.80 -0.94
C GLY A 37 -26.18 10.92 0.02
N ALA A 38 -26.81 10.34 1.03
CA ALA A 38 -26.18 9.39 1.95
C ALA A 38 -25.75 8.09 1.25
N VAL A 39 -26.58 7.57 0.35
CA VAL A 39 -26.24 6.38 -0.45
C VAL A 39 -25.07 6.68 -1.40
N LEU A 40 -25.10 7.79 -2.13
CA LEU A 40 -24.00 8.18 -3.02
C LEU A 40 -22.70 8.45 -2.26
N GLY A 41 -22.76 9.16 -1.14
CA GLY A 41 -21.60 9.42 -0.27
C GLY A 41 -21.00 8.13 0.30
N SER A 42 -21.82 7.20 0.72
CA SER A 42 -21.40 5.88 1.21
C SER A 42 -20.66 5.07 0.15
N VAL A 43 -21.18 5.03 -1.08
CA VAL A 43 -20.52 4.33 -2.21
C VAL A 43 -19.18 4.97 -2.57
N CYS A 44 -19.13 6.30 -2.64
CA CYS A 44 -17.90 7.05 -2.92
C CYS A 44 -16.85 6.83 -1.84
N TYR A 45 -17.25 6.88 -0.56
CA TYR A 45 -16.37 6.64 0.58
C TYR A 45 -15.79 5.22 0.58
N VAL A 46 -16.61 4.20 0.31
CA VAL A 46 -16.15 2.81 0.23
C VAL A 46 -15.13 2.62 -0.90
N ARG A 47 -15.39 3.19 -2.07
CA ARG A 47 -14.42 3.14 -3.20
C ARG A 47 -13.12 3.84 -2.87
N TYR A 48 -13.17 4.99 -2.23
CA TYR A 48 -11.99 5.70 -1.76
C TYR A 48 -11.18 4.88 -0.77
N ARG A 49 -11.83 4.25 0.20
CA ARG A 49 -11.16 3.42 1.22
C ARG A 49 -10.50 2.18 0.61
N ILE A 50 -11.17 1.49 -0.32
CA ILE A 50 -10.59 0.34 -1.03
C ILE A 50 -9.34 0.76 -1.80
N LYS A 51 -9.37 1.94 -2.45
CA LYS A 51 -8.19 2.47 -3.15
C LYS A 51 -7.02 2.72 -2.20
N VAL A 52 -7.29 3.39 -1.07
CA VAL A 52 -6.27 3.68 -0.06
C VAL A 52 -5.68 2.40 0.54
N GLN A 53 -6.51 1.38 0.83
CA GLN A 53 -6.02 0.09 1.32
C GLN A 53 -5.12 -0.62 0.32
N LYS A 54 -5.49 -0.64 -0.96
CA LYS A 54 -4.65 -1.23 -2.02
C LYS A 54 -3.30 -0.53 -2.16
N GLU A 55 -3.26 0.80 -2.04
CA GLU A 55 -2.00 1.56 -2.07
C GLU A 55 -1.14 1.27 -0.82
N GLN A 56 -1.76 1.12 0.36
CA GLN A 56 -1.04 0.71 1.57
C GLN A 56 -0.47 -0.70 1.46
N GLU A 57 -1.24 -1.66 0.92
CA GLU A 57 -0.75 -3.02 0.68
C GLU A 57 0.42 -3.07 -0.31
N LYS A 58 0.35 -2.27 -1.38
CA LYS A 58 1.46 -2.13 -2.35
C LYS A 58 2.70 -1.52 -1.70
N TRP A 59 2.49 -0.49 -0.89
CA TRP A 59 3.57 0.16 -0.16
C TRP A 59 4.25 -0.81 0.81
N GLN A 60 3.48 -1.57 1.58
CA GLN A 60 4.01 -2.58 2.48
C GLN A 60 4.81 -3.65 1.72
N LEU A 61 4.26 -4.16 0.61
CA LEU A 61 4.98 -5.10 -0.24
C LEU A 61 6.28 -4.52 -0.78
N MET A 62 6.31 -3.22 -1.10
CA MET A 62 7.51 -2.51 -1.55
C MET A 62 8.58 -2.45 -0.46
N VAL A 63 8.20 -2.18 0.79
CA VAL A 63 9.11 -2.17 1.94
C VAL A 63 9.71 -3.56 2.15
N GLU A 64 8.87 -4.59 2.19
CA GLU A 64 9.29 -5.99 2.34
C GLU A 64 10.20 -6.44 1.17
N PHE A 65 9.88 -6.00 -0.06
CA PHE A 65 10.69 -6.27 -1.24
C PHE A 65 12.08 -5.63 -1.15
N LYS A 66 12.16 -4.39 -0.65
CA LYS A 66 13.44 -3.70 -0.42
C LYS A 66 14.30 -4.45 0.58
N GLU A 67 13.74 -4.92 1.67
CA GLU A 67 14.44 -5.72 2.68
C GLU A 67 14.97 -7.03 2.08
N ALA A 68 14.14 -7.74 1.31
CA ALA A 68 14.55 -8.94 0.59
C ALA A 68 15.67 -8.64 -0.43
N MET A 69 15.62 -7.50 -1.13
CA MET A 69 16.66 -7.09 -2.06
C MET A 69 18.00 -6.81 -1.36
N ASP A 70 17.99 -6.17 -0.20
CA ASP A 70 19.21 -5.90 0.55
C ASP A 70 19.91 -7.20 0.96
N SER A 71 19.14 -8.20 1.41
CA SER A 71 19.66 -9.54 1.70
C SER A 71 20.19 -10.22 0.43
N MET A 72 19.44 -10.20 -0.69
CA MET A 72 19.91 -10.75 -1.96
C MET A 72 21.20 -10.10 -2.45
N VAL A 73 21.33 -8.76 -2.35
CA VAL A 73 22.55 -8.02 -2.73
C VAL A 73 23.73 -8.45 -1.87
N SER A 74 23.53 -8.63 -0.58
CA SER A 74 24.57 -9.08 0.36
C SER A 74 25.04 -10.49 0.03
N ALA A 75 24.12 -11.40 -0.24
CA ALA A 75 24.44 -12.78 -0.63
C ALA A 75 25.18 -12.82 -1.99
N LEU A 76 24.73 -12.07 -2.98
CA LEU A 76 25.39 -11.96 -4.28
C LEU A 76 26.81 -11.37 -4.15
N ALA A 77 27.00 -10.38 -3.28
CA ALA A 77 28.31 -9.80 -3.00
C ALA A 77 29.27 -10.81 -2.33
N ALA A 78 28.72 -11.76 -1.56
CA ALA A 78 29.47 -12.87 -0.98
C ALA A 78 29.74 -14.01 -1.99
N GLY A 79 29.29 -13.88 -3.24
CA GLY A 79 29.53 -14.85 -4.32
C GLY A 79 28.48 -15.93 -4.49
N TYR A 80 27.34 -15.82 -3.82
CA TYR A 80 26.22 -16.75 -4.03
C TYR A 80 25.59 -16.56 -5.41
N SER A 81 25.02 -17.64 -5.97
CA SER A 81 24.16 -17.53 -7.16
C SER A 81 22.88 -16.80 -6.82
N MET A 82 22.15 -16.31 -7.83
CA MET A 82 20.87 -15.61 -7.61
C MET A 82 19.82 -16.51 -6.95
N GLU A 83 19.79 -17.78 -7.30
CA GLU A 83 18.90 -18.78 -6.71
C GLU A 83 19.17 -18.95 -5.20
N ASN A 84 20.46 -19.03 -4.83
CA ASN A 84 20.86 -19.12 -3.43
C ASN A 84 20.64 -17.81 -2.69
N ALA A 85 20.85 -16.66 -3.34
CA ALA A 85 20.57 -15.35 -2.76
C ALA A 85 19.08 -15.17 -2.44
N ILE A 86 18.17 -15.68 -3.25
CA ILE A 86 16.71 -15.70 -2.96
C ILE A 86 16.41 -16.57 -1.73
N THR A 87 17.12 -17.70 -1.60
CA THR A 87 16.97 -18.59 -0.44
C THR A 87 17.43 -17.92 0.86
N GLU A 88 18.57 -17.23 0.82
CA GLU A 88 19.05 -16.46 1.98
C GLU A 88 18.10 -15.30 2.31
N ALA A 89 17.61 -14.58 1.31
CA ALA A 89 16.63 -13.52 1.55
C ALA A 89 15.34 -14.04 2.24
N TYR A 90 14.85 -15.21 1.85
CA TYR A 90 13.72 -15.84 2.54
C TYR A 90 14.05 -16.16 4.01
N ARG A 91 15.26 -16.69 4.27
CA ARG A 91 15.72 -17.02 5.62
C ARG A 91 15.83 -15.77 6.50
N ASP A 92 16.44 -14.71 5.98
CA ASP A 92 16.61 -13.45 6.68
C ASP A 92 15.25 -12.81 7.00
N MET A 93 14.36 -12.76 6.04
CA MET A 93 13.01 -12.24 6.26
C MET A 93 12.24 -13.03 7.33
N LYS A 94 12.43 -14.35 7.38
CA LYS A 94 11.83 -15.19 8.42
C LYS A 94 12.37 -14.91 9.83
N LEU A 95 13.58 -14.40 9.93
CA LEU A 95 14.17 -13.95 11.20
C LEU A 95 13.69 -12.55 11.60
N LEU A 96 13.45 -11.67 10.63
CA LEU A 96 13.04 -10.29 10.86
C LEU A 96 11.54 -10.15 11.16
N HIS A 97 10.72 -10.98 10.56
CA HIS A 97 9.27 -10.91 10.67
C HIS A 97 8.71 -12.11 11.43
N SER A 98 7.90 -11.83 12.46
CA SER A 98 7.23 -12.87 13.27
C SER A 98 6.03 -13.51 12.57
N GLU A 99 5.47 -12.83 11.55
CA GLU A 99 4.31 -13.27 10.79
C GLU A 99 4.68 -13.56 9.33
N ASP A 100 3.91 -14.42 8.68
CA ASP A 100 4.07 -14.78 7.28
C ASP A 100 3.63 -13.62 6.35
N THR A 101 4.60 -12.82 5.91
CA THR A 101 4.36 -11.65 5.07
C THR A 101 4.06 -12.02 3.61
N ARG A 102 3.52 -11.07 2.84
CA ARG A 102 3.27 -11.29 1.40
C ARG A 102 4.55 -11.57 0.62
N MET A 103 5.63 -10.92 0.98
CA MET A 103 6.94 -11.13 0.34
C MET A 103 7.53 -12.50 0.70
N MET A 104 7.43 -12.94 1.94
CA MET A 104 7.88 -14.28 2.34
C MET A 104 7.15 -15.38 1.55
N ARG A 105 5.83 -15.28 1.40
CA ARG A 105 5.05 -16.22 0.57
C ARG A 105 5.48 -16.19 -0.90
N ALA A 106 5.79 -15.01 -1.42
CA ALA A 106 6.28 -14.87 -2.77
C ALA A 106 7.69 -15.50 -2.95
N LEU A 107 8.60 -15.24 -2.02
CA LEU A 107 9.95 -15.85 -2.04
C LEU A 107 9.87 -17.37 -1.95
N TRP A 108 8.99 -17.89 -1.09
CA TRP A 108 8.77 -19.33 -0.98
C TRP A 108 8.22 -19.93 -2.29
N ASP A 109 7.23 -19.29 -2.92
CA ASP A 109 6.68 -19.71 -4.23
C ASP A 109 7.76 -19.68 -5.32
N ILE A 110 8.62 -18.64 -5.32
CA ILE A 110 9.77 -18.54 -6.23
C ILE A 110 10.74 -19.70 -6.01
N GLN A 111 11.09 -20.02 -4.76
CA GLN A 111 11.97 -21.14 -4.44
C GLN A 111 11.41 -22.49 -4.92
N GLN A 112 10.12 -22.72 -4.72
CA GLN A 112 9.46 -23.93 -5.20
C GLN A 112 9.57 -24.07 -6.74
N LYS A 113 9.37 -22.97 -7.47
CA LYS A 113 9.49 -22.95 -8.93
C LYS A 113 10.93 -23.15 -9.40
N ILE A 114 11.91 -22.58 -8.70
CA ILE A 114 13.34 -22.81 -8.96
C ILE A 114 13.68 -24.28 -8.75
N SER A 115 13.20 -24.90 -7.70
CA SER A 115 13.43 -26.33 -7.43
C SER A 115 12.83 -27.25 -8.50
N LEU A 116 11.78 -26.79 -9.21
CA LEU A 116 11.19 -27.44 -10.37
C LEU A 116 11.94 -27.10 -11.68
N HIS A 117 13.13 -26.49 -11.60
CA HIS A 117 13.96 -26.11 -12.75
C HIS A 117 13.30 -25.09 -13.71
N GLN A 118 12.33 -24.29 -13.23
CA GLN A 118 11.77 -23.22 -14.04
C GLN A 118 12.80 -22.07 -14.19
N PRO A 119 12.86 -21.43 -15.39
CA PRO A 119 13.76 -20.30 -15.61
C PRO A 119 13.46 -19.15 -14.66
N LEU A 120 14.47 -18.66 -13.92
CA LEU A 120 14.28 -17.64 -12.90
C LEU A 120 13.74 -16.31 -13.44
N ASP A 121 14.11 -15.94 -14.67
CA ASP A 121 13.60 -14.75 -15.35
C ASP A 121 12.07 -14.81 -15.61
N GLU A 122 11.53 -15.98 -15.95
CA GLU A 122 10.09 -16.20 -16.11
C GLU A 122 9.39 -16.16 -14.75
N VAL A 123 9.96 -16.80 -13.73
CA VAL A 123 9.40 -16.83 -12.38
C VAL A 123 9.34 -15.43 -11.76
N LEU A 124 10.43 -14.65 -11.88
CA LEU A 124 10.48 -13.26 -11.42
C LEU A 124 9.51 -12.35 -12.19
N SER A 125 9.39 -12.54 -13.51
CA SER A 125 8.44 -11.79 -14.34
C SER A 125 6.99 -12.07 -13.95
N ALA A 126 6.65 -13.33 -13.69
CA ALA A 126 5.32 -13.74 -13.23
C ALA A 126 5.00 -13.14 -11.84
N PHE A 127 5.95 -13.18 -10.91
CA PHE A 127 5.82 -12.53 -9.60
C PHE A 127 5.61 -11.02 -9.74
N ALA A 128 6.44 -10.35 -10.54
CA ALA A 128 6.38 -8.92 -10.79
C ALA A 128 5.01 -8.49 -11.34
N SER A 129 4.50 -9.20 -12.35
CA SER A 129 3.18 -8.93 -12.94
C SER A 129 2.05 -9.10 -11.92
N LYS A 130 2.14 -10.14 -11.07
CA LYS A 130 1.14 -10.40 -10.02
C LYS A 130 1.18 -9.39 -8.89
N SER A 131 2.35 -8.82 -8.59
CA SER A 131 2.54 -7.82 -7.52
C SER A 131 1.79 -6.52 -7.80
N GLY A 132 1.72 -6.10 -9.07
CA GLY A 132 1.15 -4.82 -9.49
C GLY A 132 1.93 -3.60 -8.96
N VAL A 133 3.20 -3.79 -8.57
CA VAL A 133 4.12 -2.76 -8.11
C VAL A 133 5.13 -2.46 -9.22
N GLU A 134 5.17 -1.23 -9.69
CA GLU A 134 5.98 -0.81 -10.85
C GLU A 134 7.49 -1.07 -10.65
N ASP A 135 7.99 -0.82 -9.43
CA ASP A 135 9.41 -1.02 -9.12
C ASP A 135 9.81 -2.50 -9.15
N ILE A 136 8.91 -3.40 -8.74
CA ILE A 136 9.14 -4.86 -8.83
C ILE A 136 9.11 -5.31 -10.29
N ILE A 137 8.23 -4.73 -11.12
CA ILE A 137 8.18 -5.00 -12.56
C ILE A 137 9.48 -4.54 -13.23
N THR A 138 9.92 -3.33 -12.93
CA THR A 138 11.17 -2.76 -13.44
C THR A 138 12.38 -3.61 -13.01
N PHE A 139 12.42 -4.06 -11.76
CA PHE A 139 13.44 -4.98 -11.26
C PHE A 139 13.52 -6.27 -12.08
N ALA A 140 12.38 -6.93 -12.31
CA ALA A 140 12.34 -8.18 -13.10
C ALA A 140 12.84 -7.99 -14.54
N GLN A 141 12.50 -6.87 -15.17
CA GLN A 141 12.97 -6.51 -16.52
C GLN A 141 14.48 -6.25 -16.54
N ILE A 142 15.00 -5.49 -15.57
CA ILE A 142 16.42 -5.22 -15.44
C ILE A 142 17.20 -6.52 -15.21
N TYR A 143 16.70 -7.40 -14.33
CA TYR A 143 17.29 -8.71 -14.07
C TYR A 143 17.37 -9.55 -15.34
N ALA A 144 16.25 -9.69 -16.08
CA ALA A 144 16.21 -10.48 -17.32
C ALA A 144 17.18 -9.93 -18.39
N THR A 145 17.29 -8.60 -18.49
CA THR A 145 18.23 -7.95 -19.41
C THR A 145 19.69 -8.16 -19.00
N ALA A 146 20.00 -7.99 -17.72
CA ALA A 146 21.36 -8.17 -17.18
C ALA A 146 21.84 -9.62 -17.33
N ARG A 147 20.95 -10.59 -17.10
CA ARG A 147 21.24 -12.03 -17.31
C ARG A 147 21.57 -12.34 -18.76
N LYS A 148 20.79 -11.81 -19.70
CA LYS A 148 21.00 -12.03 -21.15
C LYS A 148 22.27 -11.38 -21.67
N SER A 149 22.63 -10.21 -21.16
CA SER A 149 23.83 -9.46 -21.58
C SER A 149 25.12 -9.92 -20.91
N GLY A 150 25.07 -10.87 -19.97
CA GLY A 150 26.25 -11.28 -19.17
C GLY A 150 26.79 -10.18 -18.25
N GLY A 151 25.94 -9.16 -17.93
CA GLY A 151 26.30 -8.03 -17.10
C GLY A 151 26.61 -8.41 -15.65
N ASN A 152 27.29 -7.50 -14.94
CA ASN A 152 27.55 -7.68 -13.52
C ASN A 152 26.26 -7.54 -12.70
N LEU A 153 25.60 -8.67 -12.44
CA LEU A 153 24.36 -8.74 -11.69
C LEU A 153 24.44 -8.08 -10.32
N VAL A 154 25.56 -8.24 -9.60
CA VAL A 154 25.78 -7.62 -8.27
C VAL A 154 25.66 -6.10 -8.36
N LYS A 155 26.36 -5.50 -9.33
CA LYS A 155 26.34 -4.04 -9.53
C LYS A 155 24.94 -3.54 -9.91
N VAL A 156 24.27 -4.26 -10.78
CA VAL A 156 22.91 -3.92 -11.24
C VAL A 156 21.92 -4.01 -10.08
N MET A 157 21.96 -5.09 -9.32
CA MET A 157 21.09 -5.33 -8.17
C MET A 157 21.30 -4.26 -7.09
N LYS A 158 22.56 -3.96 -6.75
CA LYS A 158 22.90 -2.92 -5.77
C LYS A 158 22.35 -1.55 -6.19
N ARG A 159 22.51 -1.18 -7.45
CA ARG A 159 21.99 0.08 -7.96
C ARG A 159 20.46 0.15 -7.93
N THR A 160 19.79 -0.95 -8.26
CA THR A 160 18.33 -1.02 -8.20
C THR A 160 17.83 -0.91 -6.77
N ALA A 161 18.45 -1.61 -5.81
CA ALA A 161 18.13 -1.50 -4.39
C ALA A 161 18.31 -0.07 -3.86
N GLN A 162 19.40 0.61 -4.27
CA GLN A 162 19.65 2.01 -3.91
C GLN A 162 18.57 2.95 -4.46
N ASN A 163 18.24 2.83 -5.75
CA ASN A 163 17.19 3.65 -6.37
C ASN A 163 15.82 3.47 -5.67
N ILE A 164 15.47 2.23 -5.29
CA ILE A 164 14.26 1.94 -4.54
C ILE A 164 14.31 2.61 -3.16
N SER A 165 15.46 2.53 -2.46
CA SER A 165 15.65 3.16 -1.14
C SER A 165 15.50 4.67 -1.21
N GLU A 166 16.14 5.34 -2.16
CA GLU A 166 16.02 6.79 -2.38
C GLU A 166 14.59 7.21 -2.69
N LYS A 167 13.89 6.46 -3.56
CA LYS A 167 12.49 6.71 -3.86
C LYS A 167 11.59 6.59 -2.63
N MET A 168 11.84 5.59 -1.79
CA MET A 168 11.09 5.40 -0.54
C MET A 168 11.35 6.53 0.47
N GLU A 169 12.59 7.00 0.57
CA GLU A 169 12.95 8.11 1.45
C GLU A 169 12.25 9.41 1.04
N ILE A 170 12.34 9.76 -0.24
CA ILE A 170 11.63 10.92 -0.82
C ILE A 170 10.12 10.82 -0.55
N GLN A 171 9.53 9.63 -0.72
CA GLN A 171 8.10 9.45 -0.49
C GLN A 171 7.71 9.58 0.98
N ARG A 172 8.55 9.14 1.91
CA ARG A 172 8.36 9.38 3.35
C ARG A 172 8.45 10.86 3.71
N GLU A 173 9.43 11.58 3.14
CA GLU A 173 9.59 13.01 3.35
C GLU A 173 8.37 13.79 2.85
N ILE A 174 7.87 13.49 1.66
CA ILE A 174 6.63 14.06 1.13
C ILE A 174 5.45 13.79 2.06
N GLN A 175 5.30 12.57 2.57
CA GLN A 175 4.21 12.23 3.48
C GLN A 175 4.27 13.01 4.79
N THR A 176 5.46 13.22 5.36
CA THR A 176 5.62 14.02 6.58
C THR A 176 5.30 15.48 6.33
N MET A 177 5.74 16.07 5.21
CA MET A 177 5.40 17.46 4.84
C MET A 177 3.90 17.66 4.60
N ILE A 178 3.24 16.70 3.97
CA ILE A 178 1.80 16.79 3.69
C ILE A 178 0.96 16.57 4.96
N ALA A 179 1.43 15.79 5.93
CA ALA A 179 0.69 15.50 7.15
C ALA A 179 0.35 16.78 7.94
N GLY A 180 1.29 17.71 8.06
CA GLY A 180 1.07 19.01 8.68
C GLY A 180 0.02 19.85 7.97
N LYS A 181 0.12 19.95 6.64
CA LYS A 181 -0.84 20.71 5.82
C LYS A 181 -2.23 20.09 5.80
N LYS A 182 -2.33 18.76 5.88
CA LYS A 182 -3.61 18.07 5.95
C LYS A 182 -4.35 18.32 7.26
N MET A 183 -3.61 18.43 8.36
CA MET A 183 -4.20 18.78 9.66
C MET A 183 -4.72 20.23 9.65
N GLU A 184 -3.97 21.17 9.08
CA GLU A 184 -4.39 22.56 8.89
C GLU A 184 -5.67 22.67 8.04
N ALA A 185 -5.72 21.98 6.90
CA ALA A 185 -6.89 21.94 6.03
C ALA A 185 -8.12 21.33 6.73
N ASN A 186 -7.93 20.27 7.53
CA ASN A 186 -9.02 19.67 8.30
C ASN A 186 -9.57 20.63 9.36
N CYS A 187 -8.71 21.37 10.06
CA CYS A 187 -9.13 22.39 11.02
C CYS A 187 -9.90 23.51 10.32
N MET A 188 -9.41 24.02 9.19
CA MET A 188 -10.11 25.04 8.40
C MET A 188 -11.48 24.60 7.92
N THR A 189 -11.65 23.33 7.58
CA THR A 189 -12.94 22.77 7.15
C THR A 189 -13.88 22.50 8.32
N ALA A 190 -13.37 22.16 9.50
CA ALA A 190 -14.17 21.90 10.69
C ALA A 190 -14.82 23.16 11.29
N ILE A 191 -14.11 24.29 11.28
CA ILE A 191 -14.58 25.54 11.88
C ILE A 191 -15.94 26.02 11.33
N PRO A 192 -16.16 26.13 10.00
CA PRO A 192 -17.45 26.55 9.46
C PRO A 192 -18.59 25.58 9.81
N LEU A 193 -18.30 24.27 9.84
CA LEU A 193 -19.30 23.27 10.20
C LEU A 193 -19.74 23.42 11.67
N PHE A 194 -18.81 23.70 12.58
CA PHE A 194 -19.13 23.98 13.98
C PHE A 194 -19.95 25.25 14.15
N ILE A 195 -19.65 26.32 13.40
CA ILE A 195 -20.41 27.57 13.42
C ILE A 195 -21.85 27.35 12.95
N ILE A 196 -22.05 26.62 11.85
CA ILE A 196 -23.40 26.31 11.32
C ILE A 196 -24.19 25.47 12.34
N LEU A 197 -23.55 24.46 12.91
CA LEU A 197 -24.17 23.63 13.95
C LEU A 197 -24.58 24.45 15.18
N TYR A 198 -23.72 25.34 15.64
CA TYR A 198 -23.98 26.25 16.76
C TYR A 198 -25.18 27.16 16.48
N LEU A 199 -25.22 27.80 15.29
CA LEU A 199 -26.33 28.67 14.88
C LEU A 199 -27.66 27.91 14.77
N GLN A 200 -27.66 26.66 14.29
CA GLN A 200 -28.89 25.85 14.21
C GLN A 200 -29.41 25.46 15.60
N ILE A 201 -28.52 25.12 16.53
CA ILE A 201 -28.92 24.82 17.92
C ILE A 201 -29.51 26.08 18.57
N LEU A 202 -28.88 27.24 18.40
CA LEU A 202 -29.40 28.51 18.93
C LEU A 202 -30.77 28.88 18.33
N SER A 203 -30.94 28.70 17.01
CA SER A 203 -32.20 28.92 16.32
C SER A 203 -33.31 28.00 16.80
N LEU A 204 -32.98 26.76 17.20
CA LEU A 204 -33.95 25.80 17.74
C LEU A 204 -34.40 26.14 19.17
N ILE A 205 -33.53 26.83 19.93
CA ILE A 205 -33.84 27.27 21.32
C ILE A 205 -34.70 28.55 21.33
N HIS A 206 -34.67 29.34 20.23
CA HIS A 206 -35.36 30.62 20.13
C HIS A 206 -36.78 30.52 19.52
N ILE A 207 -37.24 29.32 19.10
CA ILE A 207 -38.61 29.03 18.68
C ILE A 207 -39.33 28.24 19.76
#